data_a336557d678e70b880adb6e0a5b24105
#
_entry.id   a336557d678e70b880adb6e0a5b24105
#
_cell.length_a   1.000
_cell.length_b   1.000
_cell.length_c   1.000
_cell.angle_alpha   90.00
_cell.angle_beta   90.00
_cell.angle_gamma   90.00
#
_symmetry.space_group_name_H-M   'P 1'
#
loop_
_entity.id
_entity.type
_entity.pdbx_description
1 polymer ?
#
loop_
_entity_poly.entity_id
_entity_poly.type
_entity_poly.pdbx_seq_one_letter_code
_entity_poly.pdbx_strand_id
1 'polypeptide(L)'
;GVFWIQSPKGCGNIELQNPNSFPMGHEMMRYTEKFQKKSSAYPVYMFPPTEGTLLLFPACINHRVSASQSDEDRISVAFNLSLAL
;
A
#
# COMPACT_ATOMS: atom_id res chain seq x y z
N GLY A 1 7.82 -3.88 -6.64
CA GLY A 1 7.37 -4.75 -5.59
C GLY A 1 8.17 -4.62 -4.31
N VAL A 2 7.67 -5.21 -3.28
CA VAL A 2 8.33 -5.24 -1.98
C VAL A 2 8.14 -6.61 -1.33
N PHE A 3 9.20 -7.08 -0.68
CA PHE A 3 9.18 -8.32 0.10
C PHE A 3 9.61 -8.00 1.53
N TRP A 4 8.81 -8.42 2.50
CA TRP A 4 9.09 -8.16 3.91
C TRP A 4 9.84 -9.32 4.55
N ILE A 5 11.03 -9.03 5.06
CA ILE A 5 11.88 -9.99 5.77
C ILE A 5 11.57 -9.95 7.27
N GLN A 6 11.48 -8.74 7.83
CA GLN A 6 11.17 -8.54 9.25
C GLN A 6 10.15 -7.41 9.38
N SER A 7 9.04 -7.70 10.03
CA SER A 7 7.93 -6.76 10.20
C SER A 7 7.44 -6.76 11.63
N PRO A 8 8.10 -6.00 12.53
CA PRO A 8 7.66 -5.94 13.91
C PRO A 8 6.30 -5.27 14.01
N LYS A 9 5.56 -5.60 15.06
CA LYS A 9 4.24 -5.01 15.31
C LYS A 9 4.35 -3.49 15.40
N GLY A 10 3.50 -2.78 14.67
CA GLY A 10 3.48 -1.32 14.67
C GLY A 10 4.48 -0.68 13.73
N CYS A 11 5.13 -1.42 12.84
CA CYS A 11 6.18 -0.89 11.96
C CYS A 11 5.68 -0.04 10.78
N GLY A 12 4.38 0.21 10.69
CA GLY A 12 3.79 1.00 9.62
C GLY A 12 3.32 0.18 8.44
N ASN A 13 2.43 0.76 7.66
CA ASN A 13 1.82 0.12 6.49
C ASN A 13 2.37 0.72 5.20
N ILE A 14 2.36 -0.07 4.13
CA ILE A 14 2.53 0.50 2.80
C ILE A 14 1.18 1.01 2.31
N GLU A 15 1.17 2.22 1.77
CA GLU A 15 -0.02 2.88 1.26
C GLU A 15 0.13 3.07 -0.26
N LEU A 16 -0.83 2.55 -1.02
CA LEU A 16 -0.87 2.69 -2.47
C LEU A 16 -2.00 3.65 -2.85
N GLN A 17 -1.67 4.70 -3.58
CA GLN A 17 -2.68 5.66 -4.05
C GLN A 17 -3.47 5.05 -5.20
N ASN A 18 -4.81 5.14 -5.13
CA ASN A 18 -5.66 4.72 -6.21
C ASN A 18 -5.37 5.60 -7.45
N PRO A 19 -4.94 5.03 -8.59
CA PRO A 19 -4.61 5.83 -9.77
C PRO A 19 -5.83 6.53 -10.39
N ASN A 20 -7.03 6.09 -10.07
CA ASN A 20 -8.29 6.68 -10.54
C ASN A 20 -8.85 7.71 -9.55
N SER A 21 -8.10 8.06 -8.51
CA SER A 21 -8.58 8.99 -7.49
C SER A 21 -8.67 10.45 -7.96
N PHE A 22 -8.02 10.79 -9.04
CA PHE A 22 -8.08 12.13 -9.63
C PHE A 22 -8.72 12.08 -11.03
N PRO A 23 -9.77 12.86 -11.29
CA PRO A 23 -10.42 13.88 -10.46
C PRO A 23 -11.44 13.33 -9.44
N MET A 24 -11.57 12.03 -9.31
CA MET A 24 -12.61 11.36 -8.52
C MET A 24 -12.31 11.27 -7.02
N GLY A 25 -11.13 11.71 -6.59
CA GLY A 25 -10.73 11.63 -5.19
C GLY A 25 -11.71 12.25 -4.22
N HIS A 26 -12.25 13.42 -4.56
CA HIS A 26 -13.25 14.09 -3.73
C HIS A 26 -14.56 13.31 -3.64
N GLU A 27 -14.96 12.67 -4.72
CA GLU A 27 -16.18 11.88 -4.74
C GLU A 27 -16.02 10.62 -3.89
N MET A 28 -14.86 9.97 -3.97
CA MET A 28 -14.58 8.79 -3.16
C MET A 28 -14.62 9.09 -1.67
N MET A 29 -14.15 10.25 -1.26
CA MET A 29 -14.19 10.67 0.14
C MET A 29 -15.60 10.95 0.65
N ARG A 30 -16.54 11.18 -0.27
CA ARG A 30 -17.94 11.38 0.07
C ARG A 30 -18.70 10.09 0.27
N TYR A 31 -18.15 8.97 -0.19
CA TYR A 31 -18.80 7.68 -0.05
C TYR A 31 -18.80 7.23 1.41
N THR A 32 -19.87 6.57 1.82
CA THR A 32 -19.92 5.99 3.15
C THR A 32 -18.87 4.89 3.26
N GLU A 33 -18.39 4.65 4.46
CA GLU A 33 -17.44 3.58 4.74
C GLU A 33 -17.97 2.21 4.28
N LYS A 34 -19.27 1.98 4.49
CA LYS A 34 -19.94 0.75 4.06
C LYS A 34 -19.86 0.57 2.53
N PHE A 35 -20.10 1.64 1.77
CA PHE A 35 -20.02 1.61 0.33
C PHE A 35 -18.58 1.36 -0.13
N GLN A 36 -17.62 2.03 0.47
CA GLN A 36 -16.21 1.85 0.14
C GLN A 36 -15.77 0.40 0.34
N LYS A 37 -16.12 -0.21 1.46
CA LYS A 37 -15.81 -1.62 1.73
C LYS A 37 -16.43 -2.56 0.71
N LYS A 38 -17.69 -2.34 0.37
CA LYS A 38 -18.43 -3.20 -0.55
C LYS A 38 -17.94 -3.11 -1.98
N SER A 39 -17.55 -1.91 -2.42
CA SER A 39 -17.12 -1.66 -3.80
C SER A 39 -15.61 -1.65 -3.97
N SER A 40 -14.84 -1.70 -2.88
CA SER A 40 -13.39 -1.53 -2.88
C SER A 40 -12.94 -0.19 -3.49
N ALA A 41 -13.81 0.83 -3.43
CA ALA A 41 -13.54 2.16 -3.98
C ALA A 41 -12.86 3.05 -2.94
N TYR A 42 -11.60 2.81 -2.66
CA TYR A 42 -10.80 3.58 -1.72
C TYR A 42 -9.89 4.56 -2.45
N PRO A 43 -9.68 5.77 -1.91
CA PRO A 43 -8.68 6.69 -2.46
C PRO A 43 -7.25 6.19 -2.22
N VAL A 44 -7.04 5.47 -1.14
CA VAL A 44 -5.75 4.89 -0.76
C VAL A 44 -5.99 3.47 -0.26
N TYR A 45 -5.15 2.55 -0.73
CA TYR A 45 -5.17 1.17 -0.25
C TYR A 45 -4.01 0.97 0.72
N MET A 46 -4.32 0.48 1.91
CA MET A 46 -3.32 0.22 2.95
C MET A 46 -3.11 -1.28 3.13
N PHE A 47 -1.85 -1.69 3.10
CA PHE A 47 -1.48 -3.09 3.31
C PHE A 47 -0.53 -3.18 4.50
N PRO A 48 -0.88 -3.96 5.54
CA PRO A 48 0.03 -4.19 6.64
C PRO A 48 1.21 -5.03 6.18
N PRO A 49 2.42 -4.72 6.63
CA PRO A 49 3.57 -5.54 6.30
C PRO A 49 3.47 -6.87 7.04
N THR A 50 3.57 -7.96 6.30
CA THR A 50 3.54 -9.31 6.85
C THR A 50 4.80 -10.04 6.44
N GLU A 51 5.55 -10.57 7.40
CA GLU A 51 6.79 -11.29 7.12
C GLU A 51 6.57 -12.43 6.15
N GLY A 52 7.47 -12.57 5.18
CA GLY A 52 7.38 -13.58 4.15
C GLY A 52 6.40 -13.27 3.04
N THR A 53 5.80 -12.08 3.03
CA THR A 53 4.82 -11.67 2.03
C THR A 53 5.48 -10.83 0.95
N LEU A 54 5.09 -11.09 -0.29
CA LEU A 54 5.49 -10.33 -1.47
C LEU A 54 4.30 -9.51 -1.96
N LEU A 55 4.51 -8.21 -2.14
CA LEU A 55 3.50 -7.32 -2.73
C LEU A 55 4.01 -6.83 -4.08
N LEU A 56 3.24 -7.07 -5.12
CA LEU A 56 3.54 -6.58 -6.48
C LEU A 56 2.51 -5.54 -6.89
N PHE A 57 2.99 -4.45 -7.45
CA PHE A 57 2.13 -3.39 -7.98
C PHE A 57 2.83 -2.68 -9.14
N PRO A 58 2.08 -2.05 -10.07
CA PRO A 58 2.68 -1.30 -11.16
C PRO A 58 3.58 -0.18 -10.67
N ALA A 59 4.73 0.02 -11.32
CA ALA A 59 5.71 1.01 -10.90
C ALA A 59 5.19 2.45 -10.96
N CYS A 60 4.15 2.70 -11.77
CA CYS A 60 3.53 4.02 -11.88
C CYS A 60 2.59 4.37 -10.71
N ILE A 61 2.30 3.45 -9.83
CA ILE A 61 1.45 3.70 -8.66
C ILE A 61 2.25 4.46 -7.62
N ASN A 62 1.73 5.61 -7.21
CA ASN A 62 2.30 6.36 -6.10
C ASN A 62 2.12 5.58 -4.81
N HIS A 63 3.17 5.48 -4.04
CA HIS A 63 3.16 4.72 -2.79
C HIS A 63 4.03 5.38 -1.74
N ARG A 64 3.71 5.09 -0.49
CA ARG A 64 4.51 5.53 0.65
C ARG A 64 4.38 4.53 1.78
N VAL A 65 5.26 4.64 2.74
CA VAL A 65 5.21 3.84 3.97
C VAL A 65 4.93 4.77 5.13
N SER A 66 3.93 4.43 5.94
CA SER A 66 3.61 5.22 7.12
C SER A 66 4.68 5.07 8.18
N ALA A 67 4.72 6.04 9.11
CA ALA A 67 5.73 6.06 10.16
C ALA A 67 5.65 4.81 11.05
N SER A 68 6.81 4.28 11.41
CA SER A 68 6.89 3.16 12.34
C SER A 68 6.67 3.62 13.77
N GLN A 69 5.86 2.86 14.51
CA GLN A 69 5.66 3.03 15.94
C GLN A 69 6.46 2.01 16.75
N SER A 70 7.27 1.20 16.07
CA SER A 70 8.07 0.15 16.68
C SER A 70 9.50 0.60 16.93
N ASP A 71 10.10 0.11 18.03
CA ASP A 71 11.52 0.30 18.33
C ASP A 71 12.40 -0.72 17.61
N GLU A 72 11.79 -1.77 17.03
CA GLU A 72 12.50 -2.78 16.28
C GLU A 72 12.63 -2.40 14.80
N ASP A 73 13.67 -2.91 14.15
CA ASP A 73 13.91 -2.63 12.74
C ASP A 73 12.92 -3.39 11.85
N ARG A 74 12.35 -2.65 10.90
CA ARG A 74 11.63 -3.24 9.78
C ARG A 74 12.62 -3.46 8.65
N ILE A 75 12.67 -4.68 8.12
CA ILE A 75 13.57 -5.05 7.04
C ILE A 75 12.74 -5.50 5.85
N SER A 76 12.90 -4.81 4.73
CA SER A 76 12.21 -5.15 3.49
C SER A 76 13.15 -4.97 2.30
N VAL A 77 12.84 -5.69 1.22
CA VAL A 77 13.55 -5.58 -0.06
C VAL A 77 12.60 -4.99 -1.08
N ALA A 78 12.96 -3.81 -1.60
CA ALA A 78 12.24 -3.20 -2.72
C ALA A 78 12.94 -3.58 -4.01
N PHE A 79 12.17 -3.89 -5.06
CA PHE A 79 12.71 -4.30 -6.34
C PHE A 79 11.79 -3.88 -7.48
N ASN A 80 12.37 -3.83 -8.69
CA ASN A 80 11.63 -3.58 -9.90
C ASN A 80 11.76 -4.80 -10.82
N LEU A 81 10.65 -5.16 -11.46
CA LEU A 81 10.61 -6.18 -12.48
C LEU A 81 10.37 -5.52 -13.83
N SER A 82 11.13 -5.90 -14.83
CA SER A 82 10.88 -5.46 -16.19
C SER A 82 10.79 -6.68 -17.10
N LEU A 83 9.96 -6.55 -18.14
CA LEU A 83 9.83 -7.60 -19.13
C LEU A 83 10.96 -7.46 -20.16
N ALA A 84 11.68 -8.55 -20.40
CA ALA A 84 12.63 -8.62 -21.49
C ALA A 84 11.84 -8.98 -22.75
N LEU A 85 11.82 -8.06 -23.70
CA LEU A 85 11.13 -8.24 -24.98
C LEU A 85 12.11 -8.64 -26.07
#